data_fb48ea84da17c16ac9c0be9d7528b2a3
#
_entry.id   fb48ea84da17c16ac9c0be9d7528b2a3
#
_cell.length_a   1.000
_cell.length_b   1.000
_cell.length_c   1.000
_cell.angle_alpha   90.00
_cell.angle_beta   90.00
_cell.angle_gamma   90.00
#
_symmetry.space_group_name_H-M   'P 1'
#
loop_
_entity.id
_entity.type
_entity.pdbx_description
1 polymer ?
#
loop_
_entity_poly.entity_id
_entity_poly.type
_entity_poly.pdbx_seq_one_letter_code
_entity_poly.pdbx_strand_id
1 'polypeptide(L)'
;MHSVLLSPDETCLFSADLGLDKIFVYEIDYTSGTLTERPGASALFSPASGPRSLALSPDGRFLCVTEELSNAVSVFAVQENRLSFVQRIPALPEGSGVPVNYPAEAAYSRDGRFLYVSNRGHNSIAVYAAARDTGMLTPLQWISTQGNTPRSFTLDASGRWLIAANQDSGSLSIFSRNPENGRLSFSHSAAQPTPVCARIR
;
A
#
# COMPACT_ATOMS: atom_id res chain seq x y z
N MET A 1 8.46 -12.24 -6.42
CA MET A 1 8.42 -10.77 -6.51
C MET A 1 7.01 -10.35 -6.89
N HIS A 2 6.44 -9.34 -6.19
CA HIS A 2 5.08 -8.87 -6.43
C HIS A 2 5.00 -7.38 -6.81
N SER A 3 5.81 -6.54 -6.19
CA SER A 3 5.82 -5.08 -6.41
C SER A 3 7.24 -4.55 -6.44
N VAL A 4 7.47 -3.53 -7.27
CA VAL A 4 8.73 -2.78 -7.34
C VAL A 4 8.46 -1.29 -7.26
N LEU A 5 9.38 -0.54 -6.67
CA LEU A 5 9.28 0.89 -6.49
C LEU A 5 10.69 1.50 -6.52
N LEU A 6 10.88 2.60 -7.25
CA LEU A 6 12.14 3.34 -7.25
C LEU A 6 12.29 4.18 -5.97
N SER A 7 13.51 4.34 -5.49
CA SER A 7 13.83 5.35 -4.49
C SER A 7 13.62 6.77 -5.06
N PRO A 8 13.45 7.81 -4.21
CA PRO A 8 13.18 9.17 -4.69
C PRO A 8 14.28 9.76 -5.57
N ASP A 9 15.52 9.34 -5.33
CA ASP A 9 16.71 9.74 -6.11
C ASP A 9 16.96 8.82 -7.31
N GLU A 10 16.07 7.82 -7.52
CA GLU A 10 16.15 6.82 -8.58
C GLU A 10 17.44 5.99 -8.60
N THR A 11 18.24 6.02 -7.52
CA THR A 11 19.50 5.25 -7.45
C THR A 11 19.27 3.81 -7.00
N CYS A 12 18.12 3.50 -6.37
CA CYS A 12 17.77 2.19 -5.87
C CYS A 12 16.36 1.75 -6.27
N LEU A 13 16.17 0.43 -6.30
CA LEU A 13 14.90 -0.24 -6.49
C LEU A 13 14.55 -1.03 -5.24
N PHE A 14 13.39 -0.75 -4.64
CA PHE A 14 12.76 -1.59 -3.63
C PHE A 14 11.92 -2.66 -4.31
N SER A 15 12.05 -3.91 -3.88
CA SER A 15 11.31 -5.04 -4.47
C SER A 15 10.73 -5.92 -3.38
N ALA A 16 9.40 -6.01 -3.32
CA ALA A 16 8.70 -6.90 -2.41
C ALA A 16 8.62 -8.31 -3.02
N ASP A 17 9.15 -9.29 -2.31
CA ASP A 17 9.01 -10.70 -2.65
C ASP A 17 8.12 -11.41 -1.63
N LEU A 18 6.90 -11.71 -2.05
CA LEU A 18 5.85 -12.32 -1.23
C LEU A 18 6.26 -13.74 -0.76
N GLY A 19 6.91 -14.50 -1.63
CA GLY A 19 7.26 -15.90 -1.35
C GLY A 19 8.51 -16.05 -0.50
N LEU A 20 9.41 -15.05 -0.52
CA LEU A 20 10.65 -15.05 0.26
C LEU A 20 10.53 -14.25 1.56
N ASP A 21 9.37 -13.67 1.86
CA ASP A 21 9.13 -12.82 3.02
C ASP A 21 10.21 -11.72 3.16
N LYS A 22 10.54 -11.06 2.03
CA LYS A 22 11.66 -10.12 1.98
C LYS A 22 11.34 -8.91 1.09
N ILE A 23 11.84 -7.75 1.50
CA ILE A 23 12.03 -6.61 0.61
C ILE A 23 13.50 -6.54 0.27
N PHE A 24 13.82 -6.69 -1.01
CA PHE A 24 15.15 -6.46 -1.55
C PHE A 24 15.36 -4.98 -1.83
N VAL A 25 16.58 -4.52 -1.65
CA VAL A 25 17.04 -3.21 -2.12
C VAL A 25 18.16 -3.45 -3.11
N TYR A 26 17.94 -3.00 -4.34
CA TYR A 26 18.94 -3.10 -5.42
C TYR A 26 19.46 -1.71 -5.76
N GLU A 27 20.76 -1.59 -5.93
CA GLU A 27 21.41 -0.46 -6.57
C GLU A 27 21.25 -0.57 -8.10
N ILE A 28 21.00 0.56 -8.77
CA ILE A 28 20.78 0.62 -10.22
C ILE A 28 22.02 1.20 -10.87
N ASP A 29 22.65 0.45 -11.75
CA ASP A 29 23.66 0.99 -12.68
C ASP A 29 22.99 1.28 -14.03
N TYR A 30 22.70 2.54 -14.27
CA TYR A 30 22.09 2.98 -15.52
C TYR A 30 23.03 2.89 -16.74
N THR A 31 24.34 2.77 -16.53
CA THR A 31 25.31 2.63 -17.63
C THR A 31 25.29 1.22 -18.20
N SER A 32 25.27 0.21 -17.33
CA SER A 32 25.23 -1.20 -17.71
C SER A 32 23.82 -1.78 -17.80
N GLY A 33 22.82 -1.08 -17.21
CA GLY A 33 21.45 -1.59 -17.08
C GLY A 33 21.32 -2.74 -16.08
N THR A 34 22.20 -2.83 -15.08
CA THR A 34 22.21 -3.92 -14.11
C THR A 34 21.67 -3.51 -12.74
N LEU A 35 21.12 -4.51 -12.01
CA LEU A 35 20.70 -4.38 -10.63
C LEU A 35 21.60 -5.23 -9.75
N THR A 36 22.14 -4.63 -8.68
CA THR A 36 22.95 -5.33 -7.68
C THR A 36 22.31 -5.21 -6.31
N GLU A 37 22.08 -6.35 -5.62
CA GLU A 37 21.52 -6.31 -4.27
C GLU A 37 22.48 -5.54 -3.35
N ARG A 38 21.91 -4.58 -2.59
CA ARG A 38 22.67 -3.77 -1.63
C ARG A 38 22.74 -4.48 -0.27
N PRO A 39 23.90 -4.97 0.14
CA PRO A 39 24.05 -5.74 1.39
C PRO A 39 23.59 -4.94 2.61
N GLY A 40 22.78 -5.58 3.48
CA GLY A 40 22.31 -4.98 4.74
C GLY A 40 21.31 -3.83 4.58
N ALA A 41 20.78 -3.58 3.37
CA ALA A 41 19.73 -2.59 3.13
C ALA A 41 18.34 -3.22 3.08
N SER A 42 18.27 -4.53 2.77
CA SER A 42 17.03 -5.31 2.65
C SER A 42 16.34 -5.53 4.01
N ALA A 43 15.01 -5.70 4.01
CA ALA A 43 14.22 -6.03 5.19
C ALA A 43 13.67 -7.45 5.10
N LEU A 44 13.85 -8.23 6.18
CA LEU A 44 13.27 -9.57 6.34
C LEU A 44 12.02 -9.47 7.21
N PHE A 45 11.00 -10.23 6.85
CA PHE A 45 9.76 -10.39 7.59
C PHE A 45 9.73 -11.75 8.30
N SER A 46 8.81 -11.89 9.24
CA SER A 46 8.52 -13.22 9.81
C SER A 46 8.00 -14.16 8.72
N PRO A 47 8.26 -15.47 8.82
CA PRO A 47 7.74 -16.44 7.86
C PRO A 47 6.23 -16.31 7.65
N ALA A 48 5.78 -16.44 6.41
CA ALA A 48 4.38 -16.30 6.01
C ALA A 48 3.79 -14.88 6.23
N SER A 49 4.60 -13.84 6.20
CA SER A 49 4.11 -12.45 6.17
C SER A 49 3.59 -12.04 4.79
N GLY A 50 4.29 -12.43 3.74
CA GLY A 50 3.90 -12.15 2.37
C GLY A 50 3.91 -10.66 2.00
N PRO A 51 5.06 -9.94 2.05
CA PRO A 51 5.14 -8.55 1.62
C PRO A 51 4.72 -8.41 0.16
N ARG A 52 3.75 -7.54 -0.12
CA ARG A 52 3.06 -7.50 -1.41
C ARG A 52 3.17 -6.17 -2.12
N SER A 53 2.55 -5.12 -1.61
CA SER A 53 2.53 -3.79 -2.22
C SER A 53 3.40 -2.83 -1.43
N LEU A 54 4.08 -1.96 -2.15
CA LEU A 54 4.97 -0.94 -1.63
C LEU A 54 4.39 0.44 -1.91
N ALA A 55 4.37 1.30 -0.89
CA ALA A 55 4.02 2.71 -1.04
C ALA A 55 5.03 3.58 -0.31
N LEU A 56 5.67 4.49 -1.03
CA LEU A 56 6.60 5.44 -0.46
C LEU A 56 5.86 6.73 -0.09
N SER A 57 6.18 7.30 1.08
CA SER A 57 5.68 8.63 1.43
C SER A 57 6.17 9.66 0.42
N PRO A 58 5.42 10.74 0.15
CA PRO A 58 5.79 11.72 -0.87
C PRO A 58 7.16 12.40 -0.65
N ASP A 59 7.61 12.45 0.59
CA ASP A 59 8.93 12.97 0.96
C ASP A 59 10.04 11.89 0.94
N GLY A 60 9.68 10.64 0.59
CA GLY A 60 10.61 9.53 0.46
C GLY A 60 11.13 8.94 1.76
N ARG A 61 10.67 9.43 2.92
CA ARG A 61 11.24 9.03 4.22
C ARG A 61 10.67 7.74 4.79
N PHE A 62 9.48 7.32 4.37
CA PHE A 62 8.81 6.14 4.90
C PHE A 62 8.27 5.25 3.80
N LEU A 63 8.57 3.97 3.89
CA LEU A 63 8.04 2.91 3.02
C LEU A 63 6.99 2.12 3.77
N CYS A 64 5.75 2.14 3.26
CA CYS A 64 4.67 1.28 3.72
C CYS A 64 4.66 -0.02 2.91
N VAL A 65 4.38 -1.13 3.58
CA VAL A 65 4.32 -2.48 3.00
C VAL A 65 3.05 -3.16 3.46
N THR A 66 2.25 -3.67 2.52
CA THR A 66 1.15 -4.58 2.86
C THR A 66 1.69 -6.00 2.99
N GLU A 67 1.38 -6.66 4.11
CA GLU A 67 1.68 -8.08 4.36
C GLU A 67 0.44 -8.91 4.03
N GLU A 68 0.40 -9.46 2.82
CA GLU A 68 -0.77 -10.16 2.31
C GLU A 68 -1.19 -11.34 3.17
N LEU A 69 -0.24 -12.18 3.58
CA LEU A 69 -0.51 -13.45 4.24
C LEU A 69 -0.72 -13.30 5.75
N SER A 70 -0.08 -12.32 6.38
CA SER A 70 -0.20 -12.07 7.82
C SER A 70 -1.21 -10.98 8.17
N ASN A 71 -1.95 -10.46 7.18
CA ASN A 71 -3.02 -9.47 7.37
C ASN A 71 -2.58 -8.23 8.14
N ALA A 72 -1.44 -7.65 7.75
CA ALA A 72 -0.82 -6.53 8.44
C ALA A 72 -0.32 -5.46 7.48
N VAL A 73 0.05 -4.33 8.05
CA VAL A 73 0.72 -3.22 7.38
C VAL A 73 1.97 -2.88 8.18
N SER A 74 3.13 -2.90 7.52
CA SER A 74 4.40 -2.52 8.10
C SER A 74 4.90 -1.20 7.54
N VAL A 75 5.59 -0.42 8.36
CA VAL A 75 6.25 0.82 7.96
C VAL A 75 7.73 0.71 8.29
N PHE A 76 8.55 1.16 7.35
CA PHE A 76 10.00 1.28 7.47
C PHE A 76 10.42 2.73 7.22
N ALA A 77 11.35 3.24 8.01
CA ALA A 77 12.07 4.46 7.68
C ALA A 77 13.10 4.15 6.58
N VAL A 78 13.21 5.08 5.62
CA VAL A 78 14.17 5.01 4.51
C VAL A 78 15.26 6.05 4.75
N GLN A 79 16.48 5.60 5.01
CA GLN A 79 17.64 6.46 5.16
C GLN A 79 18.78 5.92 4.31
N GLU A 80 19.34 6.75 3.42
CA GLU A 80 20.37 6.32 2.47
C GLU A 80 20.00 5.01 1.74
N ASN A 81 18.72 4.89 1.37
CA ASN A 81 18.14 3.70 0.74
C ASN A 81 18.26 2.40 1.57
N ARG A 82 18.37 2.53 2.90
CA ARG A 82 18.29 1.41 3.87
C ARG A 82 16.94 1.44 4.57
N LEU A 83 16.43 0.25 4.88
CA LEU A 83 15.13 0.07 5.53
C LEU A 83 15.33 -0.19 7.02
N SER A 84 14.73 0.67 7.87
CA SER A 84 14.70 0.49 9.32
C SER A 84 13.25 0.35 9.78
N PHE A 85 12.93 -0.72 10.49
CA PHE A 85 11.57 -1.00 10.97
C PHE A 85 11.07 0.11 11.91
N VAL A 86 9.84 0.56 11.67
CA VAL A 86 9.16 1.59 12.50
C VAL A 86 7.96 1.00 13.23
N GLN A 87 7.04 0.38 12.48
CA GLN A 87 5.77 -0.10 13.04
C GLN A 87 5.21 -1.25 12.22
N ARG A 88 4.47 -2.13 12.89
CA ARG A 88 3.58 -3.11 12.27
C ARG A 88 2.21 -3.04 12.96
N ILE A 89 1.14 -2.93 12.17
CA ILE A 89 -0.23 -2.87 12.67
C ILE A 89 -1.15 -3.81 11.89
N PRO A 90 -2.24 -4.31 12.49
CA PRO A 90 -3.24 -5.07 11.76
C PRO A 90 -3.87 -4.26 10.63
N ALA A 91 -4.18 -4.92 9.50
CA ALA A 91 -4.88 -4.28 8.39
C ALA A 91 -6.40 -4.15 8.62
N LEU A 92 -6.94 -4.87 9.59
CA LEU A 92 -8.37 -4.86 9.97
C LEU A 92 -8.57 -4.34 11.39
N PRO A 93 -9.80 -3.84 11.71
CA PRO A 93 -10.16 -3.50 13.07
C PRO A 93 -10.24 -4.75 13.93
N GLU A 94 -9.95 -4.59 15.22
CA GLU A 94 -10.16 -5.64 16.21
C GLU A 94 -11.64 -6.10 16.19
N GLY A 95 -11.85 -7.40 16.28
CA GLY A 95 -13.21 -7.96 16.26
C GLY A 95 -13.92 -7.91 14.90
N SER A 96 -13.23 -7.73 13.79
CA SER A 96 -13.80 -7.68 12.43
C SER A 96 -14.63 -8.92 12.06
N GLY A 97 -14.37 -10.07 12.70
CA GLY A 97 -15.08 -11.32 12.42
C GLY A 97 -14.82 -11.93 11.05
N VAL A 98 -13.94 -11.34 10.25
CA VAL A 98 -13.60 -11.83 8.91
C VAL A 98 -12.57 -12.95 9.02
N PRO A 99 -12.88 -14.18 8.58
CA PRO A 99 -12.00 -15.33 8.77
C PRO A 99 -10.72 -15.25 7.93
N VAL A 100 -10.78 -14.59 6.77
CA VAL A 100 -9.66 -14.48 5.84
C VAL A 100 -9.65 -13.09 5.23
N ASN A 101 -8.52 -12.41 5.29
CA ASN A 101 -8.30 -11.11 4.65
C ASN A 101 -6.90 -11.01 4.07
N TYR A 102 -6.80 -10.41 2.90
CA TYR A 102 -5.55 -10.22 2.18
C TYR A 102 -5.38 -8.74 1.81
N PRO A 103 -4.63 -7.94 2.60
CA PRO A 103 -4.27 -6.57 2.20
C PRO A 103 -3.61 -6.58 0.82
N ALA A 104 -3.98 -5.62 -0.03
CA ALA A 104 -3.56 -5.65 -1.41
C ALA A 104 -2.77 -4.39 -1.81
N GLU A 105 -3.46 -3.35 -2.27
CA GLU A 105 -2.82 -2.10 -2.70
C GLU A 105 -2.62 -1.17 -1.50
N ALA A 106 -1.57 -0.37 -1.53
CA ALA A 106 -1.33 0.73 -0.60
C ALA A 106 -0.96 2.00 -1.35
N ALA A 107 -1.42 3.15 -0.88
CA ALA A 107 -1.01 4.45 -1.42
C ALA A 107 -1.11 5.54 -0.36
N TYR A 108 -0.10 6.41 -0.29
CA TYR A 108 -0.18 7.64 0.48
C TYR A 108 -1.01 8.70 -0.25
N SER A 109 -1.67 9.56 0.53
CA SER A 109 -2.17 10.83 -0.01
C SER A 109 -1.00 11.69 -0.49
N ARG A 110 -1.27 12.58 -1.44
CA ARG A 110 -0.23 13.45 -2.03
C ARG A 110 0.46 14.36 -1.01
N ASP A 111 -0.24 14.73 0.05
CA ASP A 111 0.30 15.52 1.16
C ASP A 111 1.01 14.67 2.24
N GLY A 112 1.04 13.35 2.10
CA GLY A 112 1.70 12.42 3.00
C GLY A 112 1.01 12.24 4.36
N ARG A 113 -0.14 12.89 4.60
CA ARG A 113 -0.83 12.83 5.89
C ARG A 113 -1.67 11.58 6.10
N PHE A 114 -2.00 10.86 5.04
CA PHE A 114 -2.88 9.69 5.09
C PHE A 114 -2.34 8.57 4.23
N LEU A 115 -2.55 7.34 4.71
CA LEU A 115 -2.30 6.10 3.96
C LEU A 115 -3.62 5.38 3.76
N TYR A 116 -3.80 4.82 2.57
CA TYR A 116 -4.95 3.99 2.19
C TYR A 116 -4.46 2.58 1.89
N VAL A 117 -5.22 1.56 2.32
CA VAL A 117 -4.93 0.15 2.05
C VAL A 117 -6.21 -0.58 1.68
N SER A 118 -6.21 -1.30 0.57
CA SER A 118 -7.33 -2.16 0.20
C SER A 118 -7.24 -3.54 0.84
N ASN A 119 -8.38 -4.10 1.25
CA ASN A 119 -8.51 -5.36 1.96
C ASN A 119 -9.43 -6.31 1.20
N ARG A 120 -8.87 -7.38 0.63
CA ARG A 120 -9.62 -8.45 -0.05
C ARG A 120 -10.06 -9.48 0.98
N GLY A 121 -11.34 -9.74 1.08
CA GLY A 121 -11.99 -10.55 2.11
C GLY A 121 -12.89 -9.68 2.97
N HIS A 122 -12.35 -8.70 3.71
CA HIS A 122 -13.14 -7.65 4.37
C HIS A 122 -13.80 -6.68 3.37
N ASN A 123 -13.27 -6.62 2.15
CA ASN A 123 -13.80 -5.81 1.03
C ASN A 123 -13.94 -4.33 1.40
N SER A 124 -12.87 -3.76 1.92
CA SER A 124 -12.81 -2.38 2.38
C SER A 124 -11.55 -1.65 1.92
N ILE A 125 -11.60 -0.32 2.07
CA ILE A 125 -10.42 0.52 2.15
C ILE A 125 -10.20 0.90 3.61
N ALA A 126 -9.04 0.56 4.16
CA ALA A 126 -8.57 1.08 5.43
C ALA A 126 -7.91 2.45 5.22
N VAL A 127 -8.19 3.40 6.09
CA VAL A 127 -7.62 4.75 6.10
C VAL A 127 -6.85 4.93 7.39
N TYR A 128 -5.62 5.38 7.28
CA TYR A 128 -4.74 5.68 8.41
C TYR A 128 -4.28 7.14 8.35
N ALA A 129 -4.19 7.81 9.52
CA ALA A 129 -3.36 9.01 9.63
C ALA A 129 -1.90 8.56 9.68
N ALA A 130 -1.03 9.26 8.94
CA ALA A 130 0.41 9.02 8.91
C ALA A 130 1.13 10.22 9.56
N ALA A 131 1.86 9.97 10.63
CA ALA A 131 2.67 10.99 11.29
C ALA A 131 3.92 11.27 10.44
N ARG A 132 4.07 12.51 9.96
CA ARG A 132 5.11 12.90 8.99
C ARG A 132 6.53 12.82 9.56
N ASP A 133 6.68 12.95 10.86
CA ASP A 133 7.97 12.95 11.56
C ASP A 133 8.44 11.55 11.97
N THR A 134 7.51 10.66 12.29
CA THR A 134 7.81 9.31 12.81
C THR A 134 7.43 8.19 11.87
N GLY A 135 6.57 8.43 10.86
CA GLY A 135 6.00 7.41 9.99
C GLY A 135 4.91 6.54 10.65
N MET A 136 4.60 6.79 11.93
CA MET A 136 3.61 6.03 12.67
C MET A 136 2.22 6.19 12.06
N LEU A 137 1.50 5.08 11.92
CA LEU A 137 0.14 5.02 11.42
C LEU A 137 -0.86 4.90 12.56
N THR A 138 -1.95 5.67 12.47
CA THR A 138 -3.10 5.58 13.38
C THR A 138 -4.36 5.30 12.57
N PRO A 139 -5.10 4.22 12.86
CA PRO A 139 -6.32 3.90 12.12
C PRO A 139 -7.40 4.97 12.27
N LEU A 140 -8.07 5.31 11.16
CA LEU A 140 -9.15 6.30 11.12
C LEU A 140 -10.48 5.72 10.66
N GLN A 141 -10.46 4.80 9.67
CA GLN A 141 -11.67 4.30 9.02
C GLN A 141 -11.41 2.98 8.31
N TRP A 142 -12.42 2.11 8.29
CA TRP A 142 -12.57 1.03 7.32
C TRP A 142 -13.91 1.22 6.62
N ILE A 143 -13.89 1.47 5.31
CA ILE A 143 -15.09 1.70 4.52
C ILE A 143 -15.27 0.59 3.50
N SER A 144 -16.48 0.00 3.45
CA SER A 144 -16.80 -1.01 2.44
C SER A 144 -16.62 -0.46 1.02
N THR A 145 -16.02 -1.28 0.15
CA THR A 145 -15.88 -0.94 -1.28
C THR A 145 -17.16 -1.13 -2.07
N GLN A 146 -18.27 -1.57 -1.45
CA GLN A 146 -19.54 -1.89 -2.11
C GLN A 146 -19.36 -2.92 -3.25
N GLY A 147 -18.34 -3.74 -3.15
CA GLY A 147 -17.97 -4.79 -4.09
C GLY A 147 -17.01 -5.78 -3.44
N ASN A 148 -16.57 -6.76 -4.20
CA ASN A 148 -15.75 -7.86 -3.70
C ASN A 148 -14.34 -7.82 -4.31
N THR A 149 -13.35 -8.17 -3.48
CA THR A 149 -11.95 -8.30 -3.86
C THR A 149 -11.37 -7.01 -4.43
N PRO A 150 -11.30 -5.91 -3.65
CA PRO A 150 -10.65 -4.66 -4.07
C PRO A 150 -9.14 -4.87 -4.24
N ARG A 151 -8.75 -5.38 -5.40
CA ARG A 151 -7.36 -5.78 -5.68
C ARG A 151 -6.43 -4.61 -5.89
N SER A 152 -6.95 -3.51 -6.43
CA SER A 152 -6.20 -2.28 -6.68
C SER A 152 -7.10 -1.07 -6.44
N PHE A 153 -6.50 0.06 -6.19
CA PHE A 153 -7.16 1.36 -6.21
C PHE A 153 -6.18 2.45 -6.65
N THR A 154 -6.70 3.61 -6.95
CA THR A 154 -5.90 4.79 -7.26
C THR A 154 -6.54 6.05 -6.70
N LEU A 155 -5.69 7.00 -6.29
CA LEU A 155 -6.11 8.37 -6.00
C LEU A 155 -5.93 9.21 -7.26
N ASP A 156 -6.88 10.12 -7.53
CA ASP A 156 -6.76 11.06 -8.64
C ASP A 156 -5.67 12.13 -8.35
N ALA A 157 -5.26 12.84 -9.39
CA ALA A 157 -4.20 13.85 -9.29
C ALA A 157 -4.56 15.00 -8.33
N SER A 158 -5.85 15.31 -8.15
CA SER A 158 -6.30 16.32 -7.19
C SER A 158 -6.30 15.82 -5.74
N GLY A 159 -6.22 14.50 -5.54
CA GLY A 159 -6.35 13.85 -4.24
C GLY A 159 -7.75 13.93 -3.65
N ARG A 160 -8.77 14.27 -4.47
CA ARG A 160 -10.17 14.39 -4.03
C ARG A 160 -10.96 13.10 -4.20
N TRP A 161 -10.50 12.20 -5.06
CA TRP A 161 -11.19 10.98 -5.41
C TRP A 161 -10.30 9.76 -5.24
N LEU A 162 -10.90 8.67 -4.75
CA LEU A 162 -10.30 7.34 -4.76
C LEU A 162 -11.21 6.42 -5.57
N ILE A 163 -10.61 5.65 -6.50
CA ILE A 163 -11.31 4.66 -7.32
C ILE A 163 -10.77 3.29 -6.97
N ALA A 164 -11.62 2.41 -6.43
CA ALA A 164 -11.30 1.04 -6.09
C ALA A 164 -11.78 0.08 -7.18
N ALA A 165 -10.91 -0.87 -7.55
CA ALA A 165 -11.17 -1.91 -8.54
C ALA A 165 -11.56 -3.21 -7.83
N ASN A 166 -12.84 -3.56 -7.84
CA ASN A 166 -13.41 -4.74 -7.20
C ASN A 166 -13.43 -5.91 -8.20
N GLN A 167 -12.36 -6.71 -8.19
CA GLN A 167 -12.11 -7.75 -9.19
C GLN A 167 -13.28 -8.72 -9.35
N ASP A 168 -13.77 -9.31 -8.24
CA ASP A 168 -14.71 -10.43 -8.29
C ASP A 168 -16.17 -9.97 -8.47
N SER A 169 -16.51 -8.73 -8.10
CA SER A 169 -17.82 -8.14 -8.38
C SER A 169 -17.90 -7.40 -9.71
N GLY A 170 -16.82 -7.30 -10.47
CA GLY A 170 -16.80 -6.65 -11.77
C GLY A 170 -17.24 -5.18 -11.71
N SER A 171 -16.71 -4.41 -10.74
CA SER A 171 -17.12 -3.04 -10.52
C SER A 171 -15.96 -2.12 -10.12
N LEU A 172 -16.11 -0.85 -10.46
CA LEU A 172 -15.31 0.24 -9.91
C LEU A 172 -16.15 0.98 -8.88
N SER A 173 -15.58 1.23 -7.71
CA SER A 173 -16.23 2.05 -6.67
C SER A 173 -15.50 3.36 -6.49
N ILE A 174 -16.26 4.45 -6.58
CA ILE A 174 -15.75 5.81 -6.52
C ILE A 174 -16.08 6.42 -5.17
N PHE A 175 -15.05 6.98 -4.51
CA PHE A 175 -15.16 7.62 -3.22
C PHE A 175 -14.69 9.07 -3.31
N SER A 176 -15.44 9.99 -2.70
CA SER A 176 -14.91 11.30 -2.37
C SER A 176 -14.02 11.21 -1.15
N ARG A 177 -12.89 11.91 -1.18
CA ARG A 177 -11.95 12.02 -0.06
C ARG A 177 -12.05 13.40 0.59
N ASN A 178 -12.23 13.43 1.89
CA ASN A 178 -12.12 14.66 2.66
C ASN A 178 -10.63 15.03 2.84
N PRO A 179 -10.18 16.21 2.37
CA PRO A 179 -8.77 16.59 2.44
C PRO A 179 -8.28 16.86 3.86
N GLU A 180 -9.18 17.25 4.78
CA GLU A 180 -8.80 17.64 6.16
C GLU A 180 -8.52 16.43 7.04
N ASN A 181 -9.37 15.40 6.95
CA ASN A 181 -9.31 14.24 7.84
C ASN A 181 -9.02 12.91 7.12
N GLY A 182 -8.82 12.93 5.80
CA GLY A 182 -8.49 11.76 4.98
C GLY A 182 -9.61 10.76 4.77
N ARG A 183 -10.75 10.90 5.45
CA ARG A 183 -11.86 9.96 5.37
C ARG A 183 -12.48 9.90 3.99
N LEU A 184 -12.96 8.72 3.65
CA LEU A 184 -13.63 8.43 2.40
C LEU A 184 -15.15 8.37 2.60
N SER A 185 -15.90 8.85 1.61
CA SER A 185 -17.35 8.68 1.50
C SER A 185 -17.67 8.07 0.14
N PHE A 186 -18.46 6.98 0.13
CA PHE A 186 -18.89 6.34 -1.12
C PHE A 186 -19.73 7.31 -1.94
N SER A 187 -19.46 7.39 -3.24
CA SER A 187 -20.19 8.23 -4.18
C SER A 187 -21.10 7.39 -5.09
N HIS A 188 -20.50 6.54 -5.90
CA HIS A 188 -21.21 5.67 -6.82
C HIS A 188 -20.30 4.53 -7.29
N SER A 189 -20.86 3.60 -8.07
CA SER A 189 -20.12 2.54 -8.73
C SER A 189 -20.41 2.49 -10.22
N ALA A 190 -19.45 1.94 -10.98
CA ALA A 190 -19.58 1.67 -12.40
C ALA A 190 -19.23 0.21 -12.68
N ALA A 191 -19.94 -0.41 -13.62
CA ALA A 191 -19.63 -1.78 -14.05
C ALA A 191 -18.34 -1.79 -14.86
N GLN A 192 -17.43 -2.72 -14.53
CA GLN A 192 -16.19 -2.96 -15.25
C GLN A 192 -15.81 -4.43 -15.07
N PRO A 193 -15.86 -5.25 -16.12
CA PRO A 193 -15.53 -6.68 -15.99
C PRO A 193 -14.12 -6.90 -15.43
N THR A 194 -14.02 -7.66 -14.36
CA THR A 194 -12.79 -8.16 -13.73
C THR A 194 -11.66 -7.12 -13.62
N PRO A 195 -11.89 -5.94 -13.00
CA PRO A 195 -10.88 -4.89 -12.90
C PRO A 195 -9.80 -5.30 -11.88
N VAL A 196 -8.57 -5.51 -12.35
CA VAL A 196 -7.45 -5.92 -11.49
C VAL A 196 -6.45 -4.80 -11.21
N CYS A 197 -6.54 -3.70 -11.94
CA CYS A 197 -5.69 -2.53 -11.78
C CYS A 197 -6.49 -1.26 -12.11
N ALA A 198 -6.32 -0.22 -11.30
CA ALA A 198 -6.84 1.11 -11.55
C ALA A 198 -5.66 2.10 -11.60
N ARG A 199 -5.59 2.91 -12.66
CA ARG A 199 -4.62 3.99 -12.81
C ARG A 199 -5.28 5.21 -13.44
N ILE A 200 -5.01 6.39 -12.90
CA ILE A 200 -5.43 7.68 -13.46
C ILE A 200 -4.15 8.39 -13.95
N ARG A 201 -4.20 8.90 -15.16
CA ARG A 201 -3.10 9.70 -15.74
C ARG A 201 -3.37 11.19 -15.56
#